data_8e2f16c003c6092def16dc5715717c7c
#
_entry.id   8e2f16c003c6092def16dc5715717c7c
#
_cell.length_a   1.000
_cell.length_b   1.000
_cell.length_c   1.000
_cell.angle_alpha   90.00
_cell.angle_beta   90.00
_cell.angle_gamma   90.00
#
_symmetry.space_group_name_H-M   'P 1'
#
loop_
_entity.id
_entity.type
_entity.pdbx_description
1 polymer ?
#
loop_
_entity_poly.entity_id
_entity_poly.type
_entity_poly.pdbx_seq_one_letter_code
_entity_poly.pdbx_strand_id
1 'polypeptide(L)'
;MLYRGSVIPEVLLPKLRRSNRLATLLVPMTEQPSKPYPEVSPQANFPEMEKEILAQWQENGTFRQSVEQRDAGANEYVFYDGPPFANGLPHYGHLLTGFVKDVVPRYQTMRGRRVERRFGWDCHGLPAEMEAEKQLKISGREQILELGIDKYNDVCRDSVQKYTGEWRNYVTRQARWVDFDNDYKTMDLSYMESVMWAFKTLHEKGLAYEGQRVMPYSWSMQTPVSNFETRIDDSTRPRQDPAVTVKFQLHKKDSDPGDLNILVWTTTPWTLPSNLALAVGPDIDYAILHKDGEYFVMGDATRAAYKKELKGFEEVGKL
;
A
#
# COMPACT_ATOMS: atom_id res chain seq x y z
N MET A 1 -6.27 -52.69 -1.83
CA MET A 1 -5.68 -53.22 -3.06
C MET A 1 -4.18 -53.33 -2.81
N LEU A 2 -3.71 -54.56 -2.66
CA LEU A 2 -2.35 -54.94 -2.23
C LEU A 2 -1.37 -54.79 -3.41
N TYR A 3 -0.26 -54.07 -3.22
CA TYR A 3 0.85 -54.07 -4.18
C TYR A 3 1.86 -55.13 -3.76
N ARG A 4 2.07 -56.10 -4.66
CA ARG A 4 3.03 -57.19 -4.55
C ARG A 4 4.45 -56.70 -4.83
N GLY A 5 5.41 -57.26 -4.07
CA GLY A 5 6.83 -56.99 -4.18
C GLY A 5 7.48 -57.44 -5.50
N SER A 6 8.50 -56.72 -5.86
CA SER A 6 9.46 -57.10 -6.93
C SER A 6 10.72 -57.69 -6.31
N VAL A 7 11.07 -58.85 -6.82
CA VAL A 7 12.22 -59.73 -6.50
C VAL A 7 13.51 -59.05 -6.98
N ILE A 8 14.52 -58.97 -6.12
CA ILE A 8 15.89 -58.60 -6.47
C ILE A 8 16.65 -59.85 -6.95
N PRO A 9 17.36 -59.83 -8.08
CA PRO A 9 18.14 -60.99 -8.52
C PRO A 9 19.46 -61.12 -7.73
N GLU A 10 19.74 -62.35 -7.35
CA GLU A 10 21.01 -62.80 -6.73
C GLU A 10 22.21 -62.51 -7.63
N VAL A 11 23.21 -61.80 -7.13
CA VAL A 11 24.51 -61.62 -7.77
C VAL A 11 25.46 -62.73 -7.29
N LEU A 12 25.94 -63.54 -8.23
CA LEU A 12 26.96 -64.59 -8.03
C LEU A 12 28.24 -63.99 -7.44
N LEU A 13 28.67 -64.53 -6.29
CA LEU A 13 29.99 -64.27 -5.70
C LEU A 13 30.98 -65.40 -6.23
N PRO A 14 32.16 -65.02 -6.70
CA PRO A 14 33.19 -66.03 -7.03
C PRO A 14 33.90 -66.53 -5.78
N LYS A 15 34.07 -67.87 -5.73
CA LYS A 15 34.82 -68.56 -4.67
C LYS A 15 36.31 -68.23 -4.73
N LEU A 16 36.81 -67.56 -3.68
CA LEU A 16 38.24 -67.32 -3.43
C LEU A 16 38.83 -68.51 -2.61
N ARG A 17 39.91 -69.13 -3.12
CA ARG A 17 40.69 -70.17 -2.48
C ARG A 17 41.43 -69.61 -1.24
N ARG A 18 41.41 -70.36 -0.13
CA ARG A 18 42.24 -70.11 1.07
C ARG A 18 43.70 -70.35 0.71
N SER A 19 44.53 -69.34 0.96
CA SER A 19 45.97 -69.48 1.12
C SER A 19 46.35 -68.92 2.49
N ASN A 20 46.84 -69.80 3.38
CA ASN A 20 47.41 -69.50 4.66
C ASN A 20 48.75 -68.79 4.46
N ARG A 21 48.86 -67.52 4.85
CA ARG A 21 50.07 -66.92 5.40
C ARG A 21 49.63 -65.81 6.41
N LEU A 22 49.82 -66.12 7.70
CA LEU A 22 49.83 -65.14 8.78
C LEU A 22 51.05 -64.22 8.62
N ALA A 23 50.83 -63.01 8.20
CA ALA A 23 51.76 -61.91 8.41
C ALA A 23 51.01 -60.86 9.21
N THR A 24 51.27 -60.81 10.50
CA THR A 24 50.77 -59.76 11.42
C THR A 24 51.44 -58.43 11.05
N LEU A 25 50.79 -57.65 10.22
CA LEU A 25 51.10 -56.25 10.05
C LEU A 25 50.27 -55.50 11.08
N LEU A 26 50.91 -55.05 12.17
CA LEU A 26 50.42 -54.04 13.07
C LEU A 26 50.32 -52.72 12.28
N VAL A 27 49.18 -52.44 11.71
CA VAL A 27 48.82 -51.08 11.24
C VAL A 27 48.39 -50.29 12.44
N PRO A 28 48.97 -49.09 12.72
CA PRO A 28 48.50 -48.28 13.80
C PRO A 28 47.08 -47.84 13.49
N MET A 29 46.13 -48.28 14.34
CA MET A 29 44.74 -47.76 14.32
C MET A 29 44.76 -46.32 14.87
N THR A 30 44.93 -45.34 13.98
CA THR A 30 44.76 -43.94 14.31
C THR A 30 44.02 -43.18 13.19
N GLU A 31 42.97 -43.75 12.66
CA GLU A 31 41.93 -42.98 12.01
C GLU A 31 40.58 -43.51 12.49
N GLN A 32 39.98 -42.78 13.38
CA GLN A 32 38.57 -42.99 13.67
C GLN A 32 37.80 -42.78 12.34
N PRO A 33 36.89 -43.68 11.98
CA PRO A 33 36.09 -43.47 10.77
C PRO A 33 35.45 -42.12 10.90
N SER A 34 35.71 -41.22 9.93
CA SER A 34 35.08 -39.93 9.87
C SER A 34 33.54 -40.13 9.94
N LYS A 35 32.90 -39.54 10.89
CA LYS A 35 31.43 -39.60 10.99
C LYS A 35 30.88 -39.20 9.61
N PRO A 36 29.95 -39.96 9.01
CA PRO A 36 29.43 -39.68 7.67
C PRO A 36 28.67 -38.37 7.57
N TYR A 37 28.36 -37.76 8.73
CA TYR A 37 27.66 -36.49 8.84
C TYR A 37 28.40 -35.56 9.80
N PRO A 38 28.41 -34.24 9.57
CA PRO A 38 28.97 -33.26 10.50
C PRO A 38 28.23 -33.31 11.84
N GLU A 39 28.94 -32.98 12.90
CA GLU A 39 28.31 -32.80 14.22
C GLU A 39 27.39 -31.59 14.19
N VAL A 40 26.15 -31.78 14.63
CA VAL A 40 25.15 -30.72 14.74
C VAL A 40 25.01 -30.33 16.21
N SER A 41 25.15 -29.05 16.52
CA SER A 41 24.90 -28.54 17.87
C SER A 41 23.46 -28.74 18.25
N PRO A 42 23.17 -29.24 19.49
CA PRO A 42 21.80 -29.32 19.98
C PRO A 42 21.16 -27.94 20.23
N GLN A 43 21.96 -26.89 20.26
CA GLN A 43 21.50 -25.50 20.36
C GLN A 43 21.81 -24.78 19.06
N ALA A 44 20.80 -24.63 18.20
CA ALA A 44 20.97 -23.90 16.94
C ALA A 44 21.07 -22.40 17.18
N ASN A 45 22.10 -21.77 16.60
CA ASN A 45 22.18 -20.32 16.50
C ASN A 45 21.63 -19.89 15.11
N PHE A 46 20.32 -19.72 15.00
CA PHE A 46 19.66 -19.36 13.73
C PHE A 46 20.24 -18.10 13.08
N PRO A 47 20.51 -16.99 13.80
CA PRO A 47 21.08 -15.79 13.19
C PRO A 47 22.43 -16.02 12.50
N GLU A 48 23.33 -16.82 13.07
CA GLU A 48 24.62 -17.12 12.44
C GLU A 48 24.45 -18.08 11.27
N MET A 49 23.66 -19.14 11.43
CA MET A 49 23.36 -20.08 10.34
C MET A 49 22.74 -19.37 9.12
N GLU A 50 21.84 -18.42 9.34
CA GLU A 50 21.27 -17.61 8.27
C GLU A 50 22.30 -16.75 7.54
N LYS A 51 23.25 -16.16 8.24
CA LYS A 51 24.36 -15.40 7.64
C LYS A 51 25.26 -16.29 6.78
N GLU A 52 25.58 -17.48 7.26
CA GLU A 52 26.38 -18.46 6.52
C GLU A 52 25.68 -18.88 5.22
N ILE A 53 24.38 -19.14 5.28
CA ILE A 53 23.57 -19.51 4.10
C ILE A 53 23.51 -18.33 3.12
N LEU A 54 23.31 -17.10 3.60
CA LEU A 54 23.29 -15.91 2.74
C LEU A 54 24.62 -15.72 2.01
N ALA A 55 25.76 -15.90 2.74
CA ALA A 55 27.08 -15.82 2.15
C ALA A 55 27.29 -16.91 1.07
N GLN A 56 26.88 -18.13 1.34
CA GLN A 56 26.93 -19.23 0.38
C GLN A 56 26.06 -18.96 -0.87
N TRP A 57 24.86 -18.42 -0.70
CA TRP A 57 24.00 -18.05 -1.83
C TRP A 57 24.62 -16.96 -2.70
N GLN A 58 25.29 -16.00 -2.08
CA GLN A 58 25.99 -14.94 -2.80
C GLN A 58 27.19 -15.49 -3.57
N GLU A 59 28.04 -16.30 -2.94
CA GLU A 59 29.21 -16.92 -3.55
C GLU A 59 28.82 -17.80 -4.75
N ASN A 60 27.82 -18.62 -4.58
CA ASN A 60 27.34 -19.53 -5.62
C ASN A 60 26.43 -18.86 -6.68
N GLY A 61 26.05 -17.60 -6.49
CA GLY A 61 25.10 -16.92 -7.38
C GLY A 61 23.74 -17.62 -7.44
N THR A 62 23.28 -18.20 -6.33
CA THR A 62 22.11 -19.10 -6.27
C THR A 62 20.85 -18.44 -6.83
N PHE A 63 20.59 -17.17 -6.51
CA PHE A 63 19.44 -16.45 -7.07
C PHE A 63 19.55 -16.32 -8.59
N ARG A 64 20.69 -15.85 -9.10
CA ARG A 64 20.93 -15.73 -10.55
C ARG A 64 20.74 -17.06 -11.27
N GLN A 65 21.32 -18.13 -10.77
CA GLN A 65 21.14 -19.47 -11.32
C GLN A 65 19.68 -19.89 -11.32
N SER A 66 18.91 -19.54 -10.29
CA SER A 66 17.48 -19.86 -10.22
C SER A 66 16.65 -19.21 -11.34
N VAL A 67 17.15 -18.15 -11.95
CA VAL A 67 16.53 -17.46 -13.09
C VAL A 67 17.10 -18.01 -14.40
N GLU A 68 18.44 -18.01 -14.55
CA GLU A 68 19.13 -18.26 -15.81
C GLU A 68 19.02 -19.72 -16.31
N GLN A 69 18.90 -20.68 -15.41
CA GLN A 69 18.74 -22.11 -15.77
C GLN A 69 17.34 -22.46 -16.31
N ARG A 70 16.45 -21.50 -16.45
CA ARG A 70 15.08 -21.67 -16.93
C ARG A 70 14.86 -20.87 -18.20
N ASP A 71 14.17 -21.51 -19.14
CA ASP A 71 13.87 -20.88 -20.43
C ASP A 71 12.97 -19.65 -20.26
N ALA A 72 13.25 -18.63 -21.08
CA ALA A 72 12.43 -17.43 -21.22
C ALA A 72 11.18 -17.69 -22.10
N GLY A 73 10.32 -16.71 -22.21
CA GLY A 73 9.12 -16.76 -23.05
C GLY A 73 7.95 -17.50 -22.39
N ALA A 74 7.46 -18.57 -23.00
CA ALA A 74 6.24 -19.26 -22.53
C ALA A 74 6.33 -19.82 -21.10
N ASN A 75 7.56 -19.99 -20.57
CA ASN A 75 7.80 -20.49 -19.22
C ASN A 75 7.97 -19.37 -18.18
N GLU A 76 7.84 -18.12 -18.55
CA GLU A 76 7.97 -16.99 -17.64
C GLU A 76 6.74 -16.84 -16.74
N TYR A 77 7.01 -16.45 -15.51
CA TYR A 77 6.03 -15.88 -14.59
C TYR A 77 6.39 -14.43 -14.33
N VAL A 78 5.61 -13.53 -14.90
CA VAL A 78 5.82 -12.09 -14.77
C VAL A 78 5.43 -11.65 -13.38
N PHE A 79 6.36 -11.02 -12.67
CA PHE A 79 6.17 -10.50 -11.33
C PHE A 79 6.61 -9.03 -11.27
N TYR A 80 5.67 -8.16 -10.90
CA TYR A 80 5.96 -6.75 -10.64
C TYR A 80 6.00 -6.49 -9.14
N ASP A 81 7.03 -5.76 -8.72
CA ASP A 81 7.19 -5.31 -7.35
C ASP A 81 6.66 -3.89 -7.19
N GLY A 82 5.81 -3.64 -6.17
CA GLY A 82 5.42 -2.30 -5.78
C GLY A 82 6.59 -1.60 -5.08
N PRO A 83 7.11 -0.49 -5.64
CA PRO A 83 8.34 0.12 -5.15
C PRO A 83 8.12 0.86 -3.84
N PRO A 84 9.01 0.69 -2.84
CA PRO A 84 9.00 1.51 -1.63
C PRO A 84 9.68 2.87 -1.87
N PHE A 85 9.39 3.84 -0.98
CA PHE A 85 10.19 5.05 -0.83
C PHE A 85 11.46 4.77 0.00
N ALA A 86 12.62 5.19 -0.47
CA ALA A 86 13.88 5.11 0.29
C ALA A 86 14.24 6.43 1.02
N ASN A 87 13.26 7.26 1.32
CA ASN A 87 13.39 8.47 2.14
C ASN A 87 13.31 8.21 3.65
N GLY A 88 13.04 6.97 4.05
CA GLY A 88 13.00 6.47 5.42
C GLY A 88 13.57 5.07 5.55
N LEU A 89 13.91 4.68 6.79
CA LEU A 89 14.37 3.33 7.11
C LEU A 89 13.21 2.32 7.01
N PRO A 90 13.51 1.06 6.64
CA PRO A 90 12.51 -0.01 6.67
C PRO A 90 11.93 -0.23 8.08
N HIS A 91 10.66 -0.61 8.14
CA HIS A 91 9.96 -0.95 9.38
C HIS A 91 9.21 -2.29 9.24
N TYR A 92 8.59 -2.78 10.31
CA TYR A 92 7.92 -4.09 10.34
C TYR A 92 6.84 -4.29 9.26
N GLY A 93 6.13 -3.24 8.86
CA GLY A 93 5.19 -3.32 7.73
C GLY A 93 5.88 -3.68 6.42
N HIS A 94 7.08 -3.15 6.18
CA HIS A 94 7.91 -3.51 5.04
C HIS A 94 8.42 -4.96 5.12
N LEU A 95 8.71 -5.46 6.34
CA LEU A 95 9.09 -6.86 6.55
C LEU A 95 7.99 -7.81 6.10
N LEU A 96 6.76 -7.59 6.53
CA LEU A 96 5.60 -8.40 6.13
C LEU A 96 5.39 -8.36 4.62
N THR A 97 5.38 -7.16 4.04
CA THR A 97 5.21 -6.98 2.60
C THR A 97 6.34 -7.66 1.82
N GLY A 98 7.60 -7.51 2.27
CA GLY A 98 8.77 -8.15 1.68
C GLY A 98 8.68 -9.67 1.69
N PHE A 99 8.19 -10.26 2.77
CA PHE A 99 7.95 -11.69 2.89
C PHE A 99 6.93 -12.18 1.84
N VAL A 100 5.78 -11.52 1.73
CA VAL A 100 4.75 -11.88 0.75
C VAL A 100 5.28 -11.76 -0.68
N LYS A 101 6.03 -10.71 -0.98
CA LYS A 101 6.67 -10.47 -2.28
C LYS A 101 7.73 -11.51 -2.64
N ASP A 102 8.30 -12.20 -1.66
CA ASP A 102 9.28 -13.28 -1.90
C ASP A 102 8.62 -14.67 -2.05
N VAL A 103 7.59 -14.95 -1.27
CA VAL A 103 6.91 -16.27 -1.26
C VAL A 103 6.35 -16.63 -2.63
N VAL A 104 5.64 -15.74 -3.29
CA VAL A 104 5.01 -16.02 -4.60
C VAL A 104 6.04 -16.30 -5.68
N PRO A 105 7.08 -15.45 -5.89
CA PRO A 105 8.13 -15.74 -6.85
C PRO A 105 8.93 -17.00 -6.54
N ARG A 106 9.24 -17.30 -5.28
CA ARG A 106 9.90 -18.55 -4.89
C ARG A 106 9.05 -19.75 -5.21
N TYR A 107 7.77 -19.73 -4.89
CA TYR A 107 6.85 -20.80 -5.23
C TYR A 107 6.82 -21.06 -6.73
N GLN A 108 6.71 -20.03 -7.56
CA GLN A 108 6.72 -20.17 -9.01
C GLN A 108 8.07 -20.69 -9.54
N THR A 109 9.18 -20.26 -8.94
CA THR A 109 10.52 -20.79 -9.23
C THR A 109 10.61 -22.27 -8.91
N MET A 110 10.08 -22.71 -7.76
CA MET A 110 10.03 -24.13 -7.36
C MET A 110 9.17 -24.96 -8.32
N ARG A 111 8.16 -24.35 -8.94
CA ARG A 111 7.36 -24.98 -10.01
C ARG A 111 8.05 -25.02 -11.38
N GLY A 112 9.29 -24.60 -11.47
CA GLY A 112 10.07 -24.59 -12.70
C GLY A 112 9.90 -23.35 -13.57
N ARG A 113 9.19 -22.33 -13.12
CA ARG A 113 9.02 -21.08 -13.88
C ARG A 113 10.27 -20.20 -13.79
N ARG A 114 10.57 -19.50 -14.89
CA ARG A 114 11.50 -18.38 -14.88
C ARG A 114 10.80 -17.18 -14.27
N VAL A 115 11.38 -16.63 -13.21
CA VAL A 115 10.80 -15.48 -12.49
C VAL A 115 11.89 -14.44 -12.30
N GLU A 116 11.87 -13.41 -13.11
CA GLU A 116 12.71 -12.23 -12.91
C GLU A 116 12.10 -11.35 -11.82
N ARG A 117 12.95 -10.80 -10.95
CA ARG A 117 12.55 -9.99 -9.80
C ARG A 117 13.43 -8.77 -9.76
N ARG A 118 12.93 -7.65 -10.28
CA ARG A 118 13.62 -6.35 -10.23
C ARG A 118 13.14 -5.58 -9.02
N PHE A 119 14.08 -4.99 -8.28
CA PHE A 119 13.72 -4.04 -7.23
C PHE A 119 13.30 -2.71 -7.86
N GLY A 120 12.46 -1.96 -7.18
CA GLY A 120 12.02 -0.64 -7.64
C GLY A 120 12.01 0.37 -6.52
N TRP A 121 12.10 1.65 -6.89
CA TRP A 121 12.06 2.78 -5.96
C TRP A 121 10.96 3.75 -6.36
N ASP A 122 10.08 4.06 -5.42
CA ASP A 122 9.11 5.14 -5.58
C ASP A 122 9.82 6.46 -5.29
N CYS A 123 9.72 7.40 -6.24
CA CYS A 123 10.48 8.64 -6.20
C CYS A 123 9.60 9.88 -6.31
N HIS A 124 8.26 9.73 -6.30
CA HIS A 124 7.34 10.83 -6.54
C HIS A 124 6.27 10.96 -5.48
N GLY A 125 5.65 12.12 -5.46
CA GLY A 125 4.44 12.39 -4.70
C GLY A 125 4.71 12.95 -3.31
N LEU A 126 3.63 13.07 -2.56
CA LEU A 126 3.57 13.77 -1.28
C LEU A 126 4.61 13.33 -0.25
N PRO A 127 4.93 12.03 -0.06
CA PRO A 127 5.96 11.63 0.89
C PRO A 127 7.35 12.17 0.58
N ALA A 128 7.71 12.28 -0.71
CA ALA A 128 8.97 12.87 -1.13
C ALA A 128 9.00 14.38 -0.88
N GLU A 129 7.91 15.07 -1.22
CA GLU A 129 7.76 16.50 -1.02
C GLU A 129 7.77 16.88 0.47
N MET A 130 7.03 16.16 1.30
CA MET A 130 7.01 16.39 2.76
C MET A 130 8.39 16.25 3.40
N GLU A 131 9.20 15.27 2.97
CA GLU A 131 10.56 15.11 3.49
C GLU A 131 11.47 16.25 3.01
N ALA A 132 11.33 16.68 1.76
CA ALA A 132 12.07 17.83 1.22
C ALA A 132 11.70 19.14 1.95
N GLU A 133 10.41 19.41 2.14
CA GLU A 133 9.94 20.59 2.91
C GLU A 133 10.48 20.59 4.34
N LYS A 134 10.48 19.44 4.99
CA LYS A 134 11.03 19.28 6.35
C LYS A 134 12.54 19.56 6.39
N GLN A 135 13.31 19.06 5.41
CA GLN A 135 14.75 19.30 5.33
C GLN A 135 15.07 20.77 5.07
N LEU A 136 14.32 21.40 4.19
CA LEU A 136 14.46 22.82 3.81
C LEU A 136 13.86 23.77 4.83
N LYS A 137 13.02 23.29 5.75
CA LYS A 137 12.25 24.07 6.73
C LYS A 137 11.34 25.10 6.05
N ILE A 138 10.74 24.73 4.93
CA ILE A 138 9.76 25.51 4.18
C ILE A 138 8.42 24.78 4.19
N SER A 139 7.36 25.48 3.83
CA SER A 139 6.02 24.89 3.69
C SER A 139 5.20 25.64 2.66
N GLY A 140 4.62 24.87 1.75
CA GLY A 140 3.69 25.35 0.76
C GLY A 140 4.31 25.99 -0.48
N ARG A 141 3.44 26.19 -1.46
CA ARG A 141 3.83 26.55 -2.84
C ARG A 141 4.64 27.86 -2.95
N GLU A 142 4.29 28.87 -2.17
CA GLU A 142 4.94 30.19 -2.26
C GLU A 142 6.43 30.08 -1.92
N GLN A 143 6.77 29.42 -0.82
CA GLN A 143 8.17 29.24 -0.40
C GLN A 143 8.96 28.34 -1.36
N ILE A 144 8.30 27.36 -1.98
CA ILE A 144 8.93 26.52 -3.02
C ILE A 144 9.29 27.38 -4.25
N LEU A 145 8.38 28.27 -4.68
CA LEU A 145 8.62 29.18 -5.81
C LEU A 145 9.73 30.20 -5.51
N GLU A 146 9.80 30.71 -4.26
CA GLU A 146 10.88 31.60 -3.83
C GLU A 146 12.24 30.91 -3.82
N LEU A 147 12.30 29.63 -3.40
CA LEU A 147 13.52 28.84 -3.42
C LEU A 147 14.00 28.53 -4.85
N GLY A 148 13.07 28.29 -5.76
CA GLY A 148 13.27 27.78 -7.11
C GLY A 148 12.92 26.32 -7.25
N ILE A 149 12.10 25.99 -8.27
CA ILE A 149 11.57 24.62 -8.51
C ILE A 149 12.72 23.63 -8.78
N ASP A 150 13.74 24.06 -9.49
CA ASP A 150 14.94 23.28 -9.81
C ASP A 150 15.65 22.81 -8.53
N LYS A 151 15.93 23.72 -7.63
CA LYS A 151 16.58 23.42 -6.34
C LYS A 151 15.72 22.53 -5.45
N TYR A 152 14.40 22.78 -5.42
CA TYR A 152 13.47 21.96 -4.69
C TYR A 152 13.44 20.52 -5.22
N ASN A 153 13.37 20.35 -6.53
CA ASN A 153 13.40 19.04 -7.17
C ASN A 153 14.71 18.30 -6.93
N ASP A 154 15.85 18.98 -6.86
CA ASP A 154 17.12 18.34 -6.54
C ASP A 154 17.12 17.78 -5.12
N VAL A 155 16.60 18.53 -4.14
CA VAL A 155 16.44 18.03 -2.77
C VAL A 155 15.48 16.83 -2.72
N CYS A 156 14.40 16.84 -3.49
CA CYS A 156 13.50 15.69 -3.60
C CYS A 156 14.23 14.46 -4.15
N ARG A 157 14.99 14.61 -5.26
CA ARG A 157 15.77 13.50 -5.85
C ARG A 157 16.78 12.89 -4.88
N ASP A 158 17.50 13.73 -4.15
CA ASP A 158 18.47 13.28 -3.16
C ASP A 158 17.77 12.55 -1.99
N SER A 159 16.64 13.08 -1.53
CA SER A 159 15.92 12.51 -0.38
C SER A 159 15.39 11.11 -0.66
N VAL A 160 14.84 10.86 -1.86
CA VAL A 160 14.22 9.56 -2.22
C VAL A 160 15.22 8.44 -2.45
N GLN A 161 16.51 8.74 -2.52
CA GLN A 161 17.60 7.74 -2.66
C GLN A 161 18.45 7.61 -1.39
N LYS A 162 18.13 8.35 -0.34
CA LYS A 162 18.98 8.50 0.85
C LYS A 162 19.31 7.19 1.56
N TYR A 163 18.36 6.27 1.64
CA TYR A 163 18.47 5.03 2.42
C TYR A 163 18.52 3.76 1.55
N THR A 164 18.85 3.88 0.26
CA THR A 164 18.89 2.72 -0.66
C THR A 164 19.86 1.63 -0.21
N GLY A 165 21.00 2.00 0.41
CA GLY A 165 21.98 1.09 0.96
C GLY A 165 21.42 0.29 2.14
N GLU A 166 20.78 0.96 3.09
CA GLU A 166 20.14 0.33 4.25
C GLU A 166 19.00 -0.59 3.82
N TRP A 167 18.22 -0.19 2.83
CA TRP A 167 17.18 -1.03 2.24
C TRP A 167 17.74 -2.29 1.60
N ARG A 168 18.84 -2.18 0.83
CA ARG A 168 19.53 -3.35 0.26
C ARG A 168 19.97 -4.31 1.36
N ASN A 169 20.61 -3.81 2.41
CA ASN A 169 21.06 -4.61 3.54
C ASN A 169 19.90 -5.29 4.25
N TYR A 170 18.80 -4.57 4.49
CA TYR A 170 17.61 -5.08 5.14
C TYR A 170 16.94 -6.21 4.32
N VAL A 171 16.71 -5.98 3.03
CA VAL A 171 16.07 -6.96 2.13
C VAL A 171 16.96 -8.19 1.93
N THR A 172 18.28 -8.01 1.82
CA THR A 172 19.25 -9.11 1.77
C THR A 172 19.22 -9.92 3.06
N ARG A 173 19.16 -9.26 4.23
CA ARG A 173 19.06 -9.94 5.52
C ARG A 173 17.75 -10.72 5.70
N GLN A 174 16.66 -10.29 5.06
CA GLN A 174 15.42 -11.07 4.95
C GLN A 174 15.55 -12.32 4.08
N ALA A 175 16.69 -12.54 3.44
CA ALA A 175 16.91 -13.60 2.45
C ALA A 175 15.98 -13.50 1.22
N ARG A 176 15.46 -12.31 0.93
CA ARG A 176 14.61 -12.07 -0.24
C ARG A 176 15.46 -12.09 -1.51
N TRP A 177 15.03 -12.85 -2.50
CA TRP A 177 15.67 -12.94 -3.81
C TRP A 177 15.13 -11.85 -4.74
N VAL A 178 15.94 -10.83 -5.00
CA VAL A 178 15.59 -9.71 -5.87
C VAL A 178 16.86 -9.06 -6.43
N ASP A 179 16.77 -8.59 -7.68
CA ASP A 179 17.85 -7.91 -8.37
C ASP A 179 17.83 -6.41 -8.02
N PHE A 180 18.86 -5.96 -7.30
CA PHE A 180 19.11 -4.57 -6.96
C PHE A 180 20.02 -3.85 -7.98
N ASP A 181 20.73 -4.60 -8.82
CA ASP A 181 21.73 -4.03 -9.73
C ASP A 181 21.07 -3.54 -11.02
N ASN A 182 19.94 -4.18 -11.39
CA ASN A 182 19.05 -3.75 -12.46
C ASN A 182 17.74 -3.19 -11.89
N ASP A 183 17.82 -2.39 -10.85
CA ASP A 183 16.65 -1.73 -10.26
C ASP A 183 15.99 -0.76 -11.25
N TYR A 184 14.79 -0.28 -10.90
CA TYR A 184 14.16 0.83 -11.60
C TYR A 184 13.77 1.93 -10.61
N LYS A 185 13.76 3.15 -11.07
CA LYS A 185 13.29 4.31 -10.30
C LYS A 185 12.16 4.97 -11.06
N THR A 186 11.08 5.29 -10.38
CA THR A 186 9.95 5.95 -11.03
C THR A 186 10.32 7.32 -11.59
N MET A 187 11.46 7.90 -11.18
CA MET A 187 12.03 9.14 -11.71
C MET A 187 12.93 8.95 -12.95
N ASP A 188 13.23 7.69 -13.34
CA ASP A 188 14.04 7.45 -14.54
C ASP A 188 13.27 7.89 -15.80
N LEU A 189 13.98 8.49 -16.73
CA LEU A 189 13.36 9.00 -17.97
C LEU A 189 12.61 7.91 -18.73
N SER A 190 13.19 6.71 -18.84
CA SER A 190 12.57 5.56 -19.51
C SER A 190 11.29 5.09 -18.81
N TYR A 191 11.21 5.20 -17.47
CA TYR A 191 10.00 4.91 -16.72
C TYR A 191 8.92 5.95 -16.99
N MET A 192 9.29 7.25 -16.89
CA MET A 192 8.36 8.35 -17.16
C MET A 192 7.82 8.33 -18.58
N GLU A 193 8.67 8.02 -19.56
CA GLU A 193 8.28 7.86 -20.97
C GLU A 193 7.24 6.74 -21.14
N SER A 194 7.43 5.61 -20.46
CA SER A 194 6.47 4.49 -20.46
C SER A 194 5.12 4.89 -19.85
N VAL A 195 5.13 5.66 -18.76
CA VAL A 195 3.89 6.19 -18.14
C VAL A 195 3.16 7.14 -19.07
N MET A 196 3.89 8.05 -19.72
CA MET A 196 3.32 8.99 -20.71
C MET A 196 2.72 8.26 -21.92
N TRP A 197 3.42 7.24 -22.41
CA TRP A 197 2.90 6.38 -23.47
C TRP A 197 1.60 5.66 -23.06
N ALA A 198 1.56 5.12 -21.86
CA ALA A 198 0.35 4.46 -21.35
C ALA A 198 -0.82 5.44 -21.25
N PHE A 199 -0.59 6.63 -20.68
CA PHE A 199 -1.61 7.68 -20.59
C PHE A 199 -2.12 8.10 -21.97
N LYS A 200 -1.20 8.38 -22.93
CA LYS A 200 -1.55 8.72 -24.30
C LYS A 200 -2.43 7.64 -24.94
N THR A 201 -2.05 6.38 -24.78
CA THR A 201 -2.80 5.24 -25.33
C THR A 201 -4.21 5.14 -24.75
N LEU A 202 -4.38 5.39 -23.45
CA LEU A 202 -5.69 5.41 -22.80
C LEU A 202 -6.54 6.59 -23.27
N HIS A 203 -5.94 7.76 -23.45
CA HIS A 203 -6.62 8.95 -23.97
C HIS A 203 -7.09 8.73 -25.43
N GLU A 204 -6.23 8.21 -26.30
CA GLU A 204 -6.57 7.91 -27.69
C GLU A 204 -7.70 6.88 -27.82
N LYS A 205 -7.84 5.97 -26.82
CA LYS A 205 -8.95 5.02 -26.74
C LYS A 205 -10.21 5.60 -26.09
N GLY A 206 -10.23 6.88 -25.69
CA GLY A 206 -11.34 7.52 -24.98
C GLY A 206 -11.57 7.02 -23.56
N LEU A 207 -10.61 6.28 -22.96
CA LEU A 207 -10.69 5.75 -21.60
C LEU A 207 -10.17 6.75 -20.55
N ALA A 208 -9.34 7.72 -20.95
CA ALA A 208 -8.94 8.85 -20.14
C ALA A 208 -9.57 10.12 -20.73
N TYR A 209 -10.25 10.89 -19.90
CA TYR A 209 -10.97 12.10 -20.29
C TYR A 209 -10.95 13.12 -19.16
N GLU A 210 -11.11 14.38 -19.51
CA GLU A 210 -11.24 15.45 -18.52
C GLU A 210 -12.62 15.41 -17.85
N GLY A 211 -12.65 15.50 -16.53
CA GLY A 211 -13.88 15.49 -15.76
C GLY A 211 -13.70 16.12 -14.37
N GLN A 212 -14.81 16.53 -13.78
CA GLN A 212 -14.84 17.08 -12.42
C GLN A 212 -15.21 15.98 -11.43
N ARG A 213 -14.50 15.93 -10.31
CA ARG A 213 -14.76 15.02 -9.22
C ARG A 213 -14.56 15.73 -7.88
N VAL A 214 -15.49 15.50 -6.95
CA VAL A 214 -15.35 15.95 -5.57
C VAL A 214 -14.32 15.04 -4.89
N MET A 215 -13.28 15.67 -4.32
CA MET A 215 -12.21 14.97 -3.60
C MET A 215 -11.95 15.66 -2.27
N PRO A 216 -11.52 14.92 -1.22
CA PRO A 216 -10.94 15.53 -0.03
C PRO A 216 -9.75 16.40 -0.40
N TYR A 217 -9.62 17.54 0.26
CA TYR A 217 -8.56 18.51 -0.02
C TYR A 217 -7.87 18.92 1.29
N SER A 218 -6.55 18.78 1.33
CA SER A 218 -5.75 19.26 2.45
C SER A 218 -5.41 20.74 2.25
N TRP A 219 -6.02 21.60 3.04
CA TRP A 219 -5.71 23.03 3.01
C TRP A 219 -4.29 23.35 3.49
N SER A 220 -3.74 22.52 4.38
CA SER A 220 -2.36 22.66 4.89
C SER A 220 -1.32 22.33 3.83
N MET A 221 -1.53 21.29 3.06
CA MET A 221 -0.62 20.84 2.00
C MET A 221 -1.02 21.41 0.62
N GLN A 222 -2.15 22.10 0.52
CA GLN A 222 -2.68 22.71 -0.69
C GLN A 222 -2.82 21.71 -1.86
N THR A 223 -3.23 20.47 -1.54
CA THR A 223 -3.38 19.40 -2.54
C THR A 223 -4.58 18.51 -2.24
N PRO A 224 -5.21 17.92 -3.27
CA PRO A 224 -6.17 16.83 -3.06
C PRO A 224 -5.48 15.64 -2.41
N VAL A 225 -6.21 14.91 -1.57
CA VAL A 225 -5.76 13.67 -0.93
C VAL A 225 -6.64 12.50 -1.36
N SER A 226 -6.05 11.32 -1.45
CA SER A 226 -6.75 10.11 -1.86
C SER A 226 -7.67 9.60 -0.75
N ASN A 227 -8.64 8.75 -1.14
CA ASN A 227 -9.47 8.04 -0.15
C ASN A 227 -8.66 7.13 0.77
N PHE A 228 -7.50 6.66 0.34
CA PHE A 228 -6.59 5.87 1.17
C PHE A 228 -5.97 6.75 2.26
N GLU A 229 -5.44 7.91 1.89
CA GLU A 229 -4.83 8.86 2.82
C GLU A 229 -5.81 9.38 3.88
N THR A 230 -7.10 9.51 3.54
CA THR A 230 -8.14 9.89 4.51
C THR A 230 -8.51 8.78 5.49
N ARG A 231 -8.05 7.53 5.28
CA ARG A 231 -8.32 6.36 6.12
C ARG A 231 -7.11 5.89 6.92
N ILE A 232 -5.96 6.53 6.77
CA ILE A 232 -4.77 6.26 7.57
C ILE A 232 -5.06 6.69 9.01
N ASP A 233 -4.50 5.96 9.98
CA ASP A 233 -4.61 6.28 11.40
C ASP A 233 -4.16 7.74 11.64
N ASP A 234 -4.87 8.45 12.51
CA ASP A 234 -4.65 9.86 12.83
C ASP A 234 -4.84 10.86 11.67
N SER A 235 -5.43 10.45 10.54
CA SER A 235 -5.71 11.34 9.41
C SER A 235 -6.80 12.38 9.71
N THR A 236 -7.64 12.11 10.68
CA THR A 236 -8.73 13.01 11.11
C THR A 236 -8.60 13.41 12.57
N ARG A 237 -9.05 14.61 12.91
CA ARG A 237 -9.07 15.11 14.28
C ARG A 237 -10.45 15.61 14.62
N PRO A 238 -10.93 15.40 15.86
CA PRO A 238 -12.16 16.02 16.34
C PRO A 238 -12.04 17.56 16.25
N ARG A 239 -13.04 18.18 15.66
CA ARG A 239 -13.16 19.64 15.58
C ARG A 239 -14.57 20.04 15.94
N GLN A 240 -14.71 21.11 16.71
CA GLN A 240 -16.00 21.72 17.00
C GLN A 240 -16.28 22.82 15.98
N ASP A 241 -17.25 22.57 15.10
CA ASP A 241 -17.72 23.56 14.13
C ASP A 241 -19.14 24.00 14.46
N PRO A 242 -19.49 25.28 14.20
CA PRO A 242 -20.85 25.76 14.44
C PRO A 242 -21.83 25.14 13.46
N ALA A 243 -22.91 24.59 13.97
CA ALA A 243 -24.07 24.22 13.17
C ALA A 243 -25.09 25.34 13.20
N VAL A 244 -25.76 25.62 12.10
CA VAL A 244 -26.75 26.67 11.99
C VAL A 244 -28.06 26.14 11.44
N THR A 245 -29.17 26.74 11.92
CA THR A 245 -30.48 26.57 11.31
C THR A 245 -30.85 27.88 10.63
N VAL A 246 -31.05 27.82 9.33
CA VAL A 246 -31.44 28.98 8.52
C VAL A 246 -32.87 28.86 8.05
N LYS A 247 -33.53 29.98 7.82
CA LYS A 247 -34.85 30.02 7.22
C LYS A 247 -34.76 30.48 5.77
N PHE A 248 -35.42 29.75 4.88
CA PHE A 248 -35.61 30.11 3.47
C PHE A 248 -37.07 30.39 3.23
N GLN A 249 -37.38 31.55 2.68
CA GLN A 249 -38.75 31.90 2.30
C GLN A 249 -39.20 31.05 1.11
N LEU A 250 -40.37 30.42 1.20
CA LEU A 250 -40.99 29.69 0.12
C LEU A 250 -41.81 30.64 -0.77
N HIS A 251 -41.96 30.26 -2.02
CA HIS A 251 -42.90 30.92 -2.92
C HIS A 251 -44.33 30.72 -2.41
N LYS A 252 -45.03 31.83 -2.13
CA LYS A 252 -46.39 31.81 -1.61
C LYS A 252 -47.38 31.19 -2.61
N LYS A 253 -48.25 30.33 -2.11
CA LYS A 253 -49.42 29.81 -2.80
C LYS A 253 -50.68 30.36 -2.18
N ASP A 254 -51.78 30.36 -2.95
CA ASP A 254 -53.06 30.87 -2.45
C ASP A 254 -53.64 30.04 -1.28
N SER A 255 -53.23 28.78 -1.18
CA SER A 255 -53.61 27.86 -0.09
C SER A 255 -52.80 28.04 1.18
N ASP A 256 -51.74 28.85 1.17
CA ASP A 256 -50.85 28.97 2.30
C ASP A 256 -51.47 29.90 3.37
N PRO A 257 -51.31 29.61 4.68
CA PRO A 257 -51.88 30.44 5.76
C PRO A 257 -51.20 31.80 5.88
N GLY A 258 -50.01 31.96 5.29
CA GLY A 258 -49.20 33.14 5.27
C GLY A 258 -47.90 32.95 4.51
N ASP A 259 -46.93 33.77 4.71
CA ASP A 259 -45.61 33.60 4.11
C ASP A 259 -44.86 32.50 4.85
N LEU A 260 -44.61 31.39 4.19
CA LEU A 260 -43.96 30.18 4.74
C LEU A 260 -42.45 30.28 4.64
N ASN A 261 -41.76 29.96 5.72
CA ASN A 261 -40.32 29.82 5.78
C ASN A 261 -39.93 28.38 6.15
N ILE A 262 -39.19 27.71 5.28
CA ILE A 262 -38.68 26.36 5.60
C ILE A 262 -37.39 26.48 6.44
N LEU A 263 -37.32 25.69 7.52
CA LEU A 263 -36.15 25.62 8.39
C LEU A 263 -35.21 24.54 7.89
N VAL A 264 -33.96 24.92 7.68
CA VAL A 264 -32.91 24.02 7.15
C VAL A 264 -31.70 24.05 8.10
N TRP A 265 -31.35 22.90 8.60
CA TRP A 265 -30.18 22.74 9.45
C TRP A 265 -28.96 22.27 8.67
N THR A 266 -27.79 22.84 8.94
CA THR A 266 -26.54 22.43 8.33
C THR A 266 -25.39 22.50 9.33
N THR A 267 -24.46 21.52 9.22
CA THR A 267 -23.16 21.53 9.88
C THR A 267 -22.07 22.20 9.05
N THR A 268 -22.40 22.58 7.81
CA THR A 268 -21.45 23.16 6.84
C THR A 268 -21.93 24.53 6.35
N PRO A 269 -21.99 25.54 7.23
CA PRO A 269 -22.57 26.84 6.87
C PRO A 269 -21.84 27.57 5.75
N TRP A 270 -20.58 27.26 5.50
CA TRP A 270 -19.81 27.81 4.38
C TRP A 270 -20.31 27.38 3.00
N THR A 271 -21.22 26.40 2.91
CA THR A 271 -21.85 25.99 1.64
C THR A 271 -23.05 26.85 1.26
N LEU A 272 -23.60 27.64 2.20
CA LEU A 272 -24.79 28.47 1.97
C LEU A 272 -24.66 29.45 0.79
N PRO A 273 -23.51 30.14 0.56
CA PRO A 273 -23.36 31.03 -0.59
C PRO A 273 -23.53 30.35 -1.95
N SER A 274 -23.36 29.05 -2.03
CA SER A 274 -23.50 28.23 -3.26
C SER A 274 -24.77 27.40 -3.26
N ASN A 275 -25.71 27.65 -2.35
CA ASN A 275 -26.98 26.92 -2.29
C ASN A 275 -27.89 27.31 -3.47
N LEU A 276 -28.27 26.34 -4.29
CA LEU A 276 -29.15 26.53 -5.46
C LEU A 276 -30.59 26.07 -5.21
N ALA A 277 -30.81 25.09 -4.35
CA ALA A 277 -32.12 24.50 -4.12
C ALA A 277 -32.17 23.74 -2.78
N LEU A 278 -33.37 23.46 -2.32
CA LEU A 278 -33.65 22.58 -1.19
C LEU A 278 -34.29 21.31 -1.72
N ALA A 279 -33.73 20.16 -1.30
CA ALA A 279 -34.32 18.85 -1.58
C ALA A 279 -35.26 18.48 -0.43
N VAL A 280 -36.49 18.10 -0.77
CA VAL A 280 -37.53 17.62 0.16
C VAL A 280 -37.92 16.20 -0.19
N GLY A 281 -38.28 15.39 0.80
CA GLY A 281 -38.74 14.02 0.58
C GLY A 281 -40.28 14.00 0.43
N PRO A 282 -40.83 13.35 -0.59
CA PRO A 282 -42.29 13.23 -0.78
C PRO A 282 -42.96 12.38 0.31
N ASP A 283 -42.18 11.50 0.98
CA ASP A 283 -42.69 10.62 2.03
C ASP A 283 -42.37 11.13 3.44
N ILE A 284 -41.98 12.41 3.54
CA ILE A 284 -41.66 13.05 4.84
C ILE A 284 -42.78 14.01 5.21
N ASP A 285 -43.37 13.82 6.38
CA ASP A 285 -44.35 14.75 6.95
C ASP A 285 -43.67 16.03 7.40
N TYR A 286 -44.15 17.18 6.95
CA TYR A 286 -43.66 18.50 7.37
C TYR A 286 -44.75 19.21 8.16
N ALA A 287 -44.41 19.68 9.35
CA ALA A 287 -45.30 20.46 10.16
C ALA A 287 -45.19 21.96 9.79
N ILE A 288 -46.34 22.63 9.73
CA ILE A 288 -46.41 24.11 9.65
C ILE A 288 -46.61 24.61 11.07
N LEU A 289 -45.65 25.41 11.53
CA LEU A 289 -45.64 26.02 12.84
C LEU A 289 -45.83 27.53 12.72
N HIS A 290 -46.55 28.13 13.67
CA HIS A 290 -46.81 29.58 13.71
C HIS A 290 -46.29 30.17 15.02
N LYS A 291 -45.64 31.32 14.92
CA LYS A 291 -45.24 32.12 16.08
C LYS A 291 -45.04 33.59 15.66
N ASP A 292 -45.53 34.51 16.48
CA ASP A 292 -45.31 35.94 16.34
C ASP A 292 -45.62 36.49 14.92
N GLY A 293 -46.63 35.90 14.26
CA GLY A 293 -47.06 36.31 12.90
C GLY A 293 -46.24 35.68 11.76
N GLU A 294 -45.24 34.87 12.04
CA GLU A 294 -44.43 34.13 11.05
C GLU A 294 -44.82 32.63 11.01
N TYR A 295 -44.76 32.05 9.82
CA TYR A 295 -44.99 30.63 9.62
C TYR A 295 -43.71 29.88 9.24
N PHE A 296 -43.51 28.72 9.82
CA PHE A 296 -42.29 27.92 9.66
C PHE A 296 -42.65 26.50 9.25
N VAL A 297 -41.91 25.93 8.31
CA VAL A 297 -42.02 24.56 7.86
C VAL A 297 -40.82 23.79 8.29
N MET A 298 -41.00 22.62 8.90
CA MET A 298 -39.90 21.68 9.26
C MET A 298 -40.38 20.25 9.28
N GLY A 299 -39.46 19.29 9.12
CA GLY A 299 -39.77 17.89 9.23
C GLY A 299 -40.36 17.56 10.60
N ASP A 300 -41.54 16.93 10.65
CA ASP A 300 -42.25 16.65 11.90
C ASP A 300 -41.43 15.80 12.88
N ALA A 301 -40.74 14.77 12.35
CA ALA A 301 -39.86 13.93 13.15
C ALA A 301 -38.68 14.66 13.82
N THR A 302 -38.27 15.83 13.27
CA THR A 302 -37.12 16.59 13.80
C THR A 302 -37.50 17.54 14.95
N ARG A 303 -38.78 17.77 15.19
CA ARG A 303 -39.28 18.70 16.22
C ARG A 303 -38.77 18.41 17.64
N ALA A 304 -38.61 17.12 17.95
CA ALA A 304 -38.12 16.72 19.26
C ALA A 304 -36.70 17.27 19.58
N ALA A 305 -35.86 17.40 18.58
CA ALA A 305 -34.52 17.94 18.70
C ALA A 305 -34.52 19.47 18.97
N TYR A 306 -35.56 20.17 18.53
CA TYR A 306 -35.74 21.63 18.67
C TYR A 306 -36.70 22.02 19.78
N LYS A 307 -36.98 21.15 20.75
CA LYS A 307 -37.97 21.38 21.81
C LYS A 307 -37.78 22.70 22.57
N LYS A 308 -36.54 23.15 22.72
CA LYS A 308 -36.25 24.40 23.44
C LYS A 308 -36.56 25.64 22.57
N GLU A 309 -36.14 25.58 21.31
CA GLU A 309 -36.28 26.68 20.33
C GLU A 309 -37.73 26.85 19.90
N LEU A 310 -38.48 25.75 19.85
CA LEU A 310 -39.89 25.72 19.48
C LEU A 310 -40.86 26.07 20.61
N LYS A 311 -40.36 26.51 21.77
CA LYS A 311 -41.23 26.93 22.86
C LYS A 311 -42.08 28.14 22.44
N GLY A 312 -43.40 27.98 22.53
CA GLY A 312 -44.37 29.01 22.14
C GLY A 312 -44.76 29.00 20.64
N PHE A 313 -44.31 27.99 19.89
CA PHE A 313 -44.82 27.74 18.55
C PHE A 313 -46.07 26.86 18.60
N GLU A 314 -47.03 27.16 17.72
CA GLU A 314 -48.28 26.43 17.56
C GLU A 314 -48.27 25.67 16.20
N GLU A 315 -48.67 24.43 16.19
CA GLU A 315 -48.85 23.67 14.96
C GLU A 315 -50.19 24.09 14.30
N VAL A 316 -50.12 24.59 13.10
CA VAL A 316 -51.29 25.09 12.35
C VAL A 316 -51.64 24.30 11.11
N GLY A 317 -50.77 23.35 10.73
CA GLY A 317 -51.02 22.47 9.56
C GLY A 317 -49.88 21.49 9.29
N LYS A 318 -50.04 20.68 8.26
CA LYS A 318 -49.03 19.74 7.73
C LYS A 318 -49.01 19.83 6.19
N LEU A 319 -47.83 19.51 5.64
CA LEU A 319 -47.55 19.37 4.24
C LEU A 319 -47.14 17.92 3.94
#